data_72a5e0894a6950758e3bec0047cfc7af
#
_entry.id   72a5e0894a6950758e3bec0047cfc7af
#
_cell.length_a   1.000
_cell.length_b   1.000
_cell.length_c   1.000
_cell.angle_alpha   90.00
_cell.angle_beta   90.00
_cell.angle_gamma   90.00
#
_symmetry.space_group_name_H-M   'P 1'
#
loop_
_entity.id
_entity.type
_entity.pdbx_description
1 polymer ?
#
loop_
_entity_poly.entity_id
_entity_poly.type
_entity_poly.pdbx_seq_one_letter_code
_entity_poly.pdbx_strand_id
1 'polypeptide(L)'
;MTSDSPLDAPEEPAQAETADPAGEPDPNEVIYRVMTVGSVRFDLGTTSPQIHLVEEESPYRNVSISVALSEAQSLHNALIGSVGVRPSTHELTSAIIAQLRADIIAVRILRHEHGVFYSELDLMTQHGRERFDCRTSDGVILAIRQAVAAPILCAEEVLASFYD
;
A
#
# COMPACT_ATOMS: atom_id res chain seq x y z
N MET A 1 -47.15 14.95 57.84
CA MET A 1 -47.15 14.22 56.57
C MET A 1 -45.74 14.30 56.06
N THR A 2 -44.96 13.32 56.36
CA THR A 2 -43.56 13.14 56.07
C THR A 2 -43.45 12.45 54.73
N SER A 3 -42.78 13.09 53.78
CA SER A 3 -42.42 12.51 52.50
C SER A 3 -40.95 12.15 52.58
N ASP A 4 -40.69 10.88 52.60
CA ASP A 4 -39.40 10.20 52.61
C ASP A 4 -38.91 10.11 51.21
N SER A 5 -37.72 10.67 50.94
CA SER A 5 -36.98 10.53 49.67
C SER A 5 -35.97 9.40 49.83
N PRO A 6 -35.92 8.44 48.94
CA PRO A 6 -34.88 7.42 49.01
C PRO A 6 -33.51 7.94 48.51
N LEU A 7 -32.52 7.58 49.27
CA LEU A 7 -31.10 7.80 49.10
C LEU A 7 -30.59 7.23 47.74
N ASP A 8 -29.82 8.08 47.11
CA ASP A 8 -29.01 7.82 45.94
C ASP A 8 -27.96 6.72 46.23
N ALA A 9 -28.00 5.65 45.45
CA ALA A 9 -27.02 4.59 45.54
C ALA A 9 -25.77 5.01 44.75
N PRO A 10 -24.54 4.72 45.21
CA PRO A 10 -23.34 5.07 44.49
C PRO A 10 -23.18 4.19 43.23
N GLU A 11 -23.01 4.85 42.09
CA GLU A 11 -22.62 4.19 40.83
C GLU A 11 -21.25 3.49 40.99
N GLU A 12 -21.22 2.20 40.71
CA GLU A 12 -19.98 1.43 40.60
C GLU A 12 -19.12 2.00 39.46
N PRO A 13 -17.80 2.15 39.66
CA PRO A 13 -16.91 2.58 38.58
C PRO A 13 -16.82 1.50 37.50
N ALA A 14 -17.10 1.90 36.25
CA ALA A 14 -16.90 1.09 35.07
C ALA A 14 -15.52 0.41 35.07
N GLN A 15 -15.55 -0.90 35.03
CA GLN A 15 -14.33 -1.72 34.94
C GLN A 15 -13.57 -1.33 33.67
N ALA A 16 -12.33 -0.85 33.84
CA ALA A 16 -11.43 -0.61 32.78
C ALA A 16 -11.21 -1.94 32.05
N GLU A 17 -11.56 -1.94 30.76
CA GLU A 17 -11.31 -3.02 29.82
C GLU A 17 -9.78 -3.20 29.74
N THR A 18 -9.30 -4.27 30.38
CA THR A 18 -7.90 -4.65 30.35
C THR A 18 -7.55 -5.00 28.91
N ALA A 19 -6.65 -4.21 28.31
CA ALA A 19 -6.05 -4.51 27.03
C ALA A 19 -5.48 -5.93 27.07
N ASP A 20 -5.95 -6.76 26.16
CA ASP A 20 -5.51 -8.14 25.96
C ASP A 20 -4.01 -8.13 25.63
N PRO A 21 -3.16 -8.88 26.37
CA PRO A 21 -1.75 -8.99 26.04
C PRO A 21 -1.63 -9.74 24.70
N ALA A 22 -0.97 -9.14 23.73
CA ALA A 22 -0.55 -9.62 22.43
C ALA A 22 -0.95 -11.08 22.14
N GLY A 23 -2.10 -11.25 21.49
CA GLY A 23 -2.54 -12.55 21.01
C GLY A 23 -1.48 -13.12 20.07
N GLU A 24 -1.28 -14.43 20.08
CA GLU A 24 -0.44 -15.12 19.10
C GLU A 24 -0.88 -14.69 17.69
N PRO A 25 0.09 -14.41 16.77
CA PRO A 25 -0.24 -13.98 15.41
C PRO A 25 -1.15 -15.03 14.75
N ASP A 26 -2.23 -14.55 14.14
CA ASP A 26 -3.14 -15.41 13.38
C ASP A 26 -2.32 -16.11 12.28
N PRO A 27 -2.26 -17.45 12.23
CA PRO A 27 -1.51 -18.18 11.22
C PRO A 27 -1.97 -17.88 9.76
N ASN A 28 -3.11 -17.19 9.59
CA ASN A 28 -3.60 -16.70 8.32
C ASN A 28 -3.30 -15.21 8.08
N GLU A 29 -2.61 -14.53 8.97
CA GLU A 29 -2.25 -13.12 8.78
C GLU A 29 -1.14 -13.02 7.74
N VAL A 30 -1.43 -12.34 6.62
CA VAL A 30 -0.44 -12.09 5.57
C VAL A 30 0.59 -11.10 6.07
N ILE A 31 1.83 -11.56 6.21
CA ILE A 31 2.97 -10.71 6.59
C ILE A 31 3.38 -9.90 5.36
N TYR A 32 3.47 -8.59 5.52
CA TYR A 32 3.95 -7.68 4.48
C TYR A 32 5.29 -7.07 4.86
N ARG A 33 6.13 -6.88 3.83
CA ARG A 33 7.39 -6.14 3.90
C ARG A 33 7.25 -4.81 3.18
N VAL A 34 7.79 -3.76 3.76
CA VAL A 34 7.81 -2.43 3.13
C VAL A 34 8.90 -2.41 2.07
N MET A 35 8.54 -1.93 0.88
CA MET A 35 9.42 -1.86 -0.27
C MET A 35 9.59 -0.41 -0.71
N THR A 36 10.76 -0.11 -1.24
CA THR A 36 11.06 1.15 -1.93
C THR A 36 11.42 0.92 -3.38
N VAL A 37 11.25 1.93 -4.22
CA VAL A 37 11.75 1.89 -5.60
C VAL A 37 13.25 2.16 -5.58
N GLY A 38 14.05 1.11 -5.70
CA GLY A 38 15.50 1.21 -5.78
C GLY A 38 15.98 1.79 -7.11
N SER A 39 15.37 1.37 -8.22
CA SER A 39 15.71 1.89 -9.56
C SER A 39 14.68 1.51 -10.62
N VAL A 40 14.68 2.28 -11.71
CA VAL A 40 14.05 1.90 -12.97
C VAL A 40 15.17 1.71 -13.99
N ARG A 41 15.30 0.52 -14.54
CA ARG A 41 16.40 0.15 -15.44
C ARG A 41 15.87 -0.32 -16.77
N PHE A 42 16.59 0.06 -17.81
CA PHE A 42 16.47 -0.53 -19.13
C PHE A 42 17.74 -1.34 -19.39
N ASP A 43 17.65 -2.65 -19.26
CA ASP A 43 18.74 -3.54 -19.56
C ASP A 43 18.72 -3.88 -21.06
N LEU A 44 19.86 -3.72 -21.75
CA LEU A 44 20.00 -4.05 -23.15
C LEU A 44 19.84 -5.54 -23.46
N GLY A 45 19.95 -6.39 -22.43
CA GLY A 45 19.70 -7.83 -22.52
C GLY A 45 18.23 -8.22 -22.38
N THR A 46 17.38 -7.29 -21.94
CA THR A 46 15.93 -7.50 -21.80
C THR A 46 15.18 -6.65 -22.81
N THR A 47 14.04 -7.14 -23.27
CA THR A 47 13.19 -6.41 -24.22
C THR A 47 12.31 -5.35 -23.55
N SER A 48 12.31 -5.29 -22.23
CA SER A 48 11.42 -4.42 -21.44
C SER A 48 12.17 -3.76 -20.27
N PRO A 49 11.84 -2.51 -19.93
CA PRO A 49 12.31 -1.89 -18.70
C PRO A 49 11.88 -2.69 -17.47
N GLN A 50 12.65 -2.55 -16.40
CA GLN A 50 12.34 -3.19 -15.11
C GLN A 50 12.28 -2.16 -13.99
N ILE A 51 11.29 -2.31 -13.12
CA ILE A 51 11.20 -1.63 -11.83
C ILE A 51 11.83 -2.57 -10.81
N HIS A 52 12.85 -2.08 -10.10
CA HIS A 52 13.47 -2.79 -8.99
C HIS A 52 12.91 -2.24 -7.68
N LEU A 53 12.17 -3.08 -6.96
CA LEU A 53 11.72 -2.81 -5.60
C LEU A 53 12.68 -3.48 -4.62
N VAL A 54 13.06 -2.77 -3.56
CA VAL A 54 14.00 -3.24 -2.55
C VAL A 54 13.33 -3.12 -1.18
N GLU A 55 13.49 -4.13 -0.33
CA GLU A 55 13.05 -4.09 1.06
C GLU A 55 13.72 -2.92 1.80
N GLU A 56 12.96 -2.19 2.61
CA GLU A 56 13.51 -1.11 3.43
C GLU A 56 14.38 -1.63 4.58
N GLU A 57 14.10 -2.84 5.04
CA GLU A 57 14.77 -3.46 6.18
C GLU A 57 15.58 -4.70 5.75
N SER A 58 16.51 -5.11 6.63
CA SER A 58 17.25 -6.37 6.44
C SER A 58 16.28 -7.55 6.30
N PRO A 59 16.56 -8.47 5.37
CA PRO A 59 17.80 -8.68 4.60
C PRO A 59 17.92 -7.89 3.28
N TYR A 60 17.09 -6.87 3.01
CA TYR A 60 17.14 -6.03 1.82
C TYR A 60 16.92 -6.80 0.51
N ARG A 61 16.05 -7.78 0.53
CA ARG A 61 15.66 -8.54 -0.67
C ARG A 61 15.05 -7.61 -1.71
N ASN A 62 15.07 -8.04 -2.95
CA ASN A 62 14.53 -7.24 -4.04
C ASN A 62 13.71 -8.09 -4.99
N VAL A 63 12.79 -7.44 -5.68
CA VAL A 63 12.04 -8.04 -6.79
C VAL A 63 12.11 -7.12 -8.00
N SER A 64 12.14 -7.72 -9.19
CA SER A 64 12.19 -7.01 -10.46
C SER A 64 10.90 -7.24 -11.22
N ILE A 65 10.25 -6.16 -11.63
CA ILE A 65 8.97 -6.18 -12.31
C ILE A 65 9.18 -5.63 -13.72
N SER A 66 8.95 -6.48 -14.74
CA SER A 66 8.99 -6.05 -16.13
C SER A 66 7.78 -5.17 -16.46
N VAL A 67 8.02 -4.03 -17.11
CA VAL A 67 6.99 -3.05 -17.40
C VAL A 67 7.10 -2.53 -18.83
N ALA A 68 6.06 -1.90 -19.35
CA ALA A 68 6.12 -1.20 -20.61
C ALA A 68 6.96 0.08 -20.48
N LEU A 69 7.53 0.56 -21.62
CA LEU A 69 8.33 1.78 -21.63
C LEU A 69 7.55 3.00 -21.11
N SER A 70 6.26 3.10 -21.45
CA SER A 70 5.38 4.16 -20.98
C SER A 70 5.17 4.15 -19.46
N GLU A 71 5.14 2.97 -18.83
CA GLU A 71 5.04 2.81 -17.38
C GLU A 71 6.35 3.20 -16.70
N ALA A 72 7.50 2.74 -17.25
CA ALA A 72 8.81 3.15 -16.77
C ALA A 72 8.99 4.67 -16.82
N GLN A 73 8.57 5.31 -17.92
CA GLN A 73 8.58 6.77 -18.07
C GLN A 73 7.67 7.44 -17.02
N SER A 74 6.45 6.92 -16.82
CA SER A 74 5.50 7.47 -15.85
C SER A 74 6.03 7.36 -14.42
N LEU A 75 6.68 6.24 -14.08
CA LEU A 75 7.33 6.06 -12.78
C LEU A 75 8.50 7.01 -12.59
N HIS A 76 9.37 7.13 -13.60
CA HIS A 76 10.49 8.08 -13.55
C HIS A 76 9.98 9.50 -13.29
N ASN A 77 8.97 9.94 -14.05
CA ASN A 77 8.35 11.26 -13.86
C ASN A 77 7.74 11.43 -12.46
N ALA A 78 7.13 10.36 -11.89
CA ALA A 78 6.61 10.40 -10.54
C ALA A 78 7.73 10.57 -9.50
N LEU A 79 8.83 9.83 -9.63
CA LEU A 79 9.99 9.88 -8.73
C LEU A 79 10.67 11.26 -8.70
N ILE A 80 10.74 11.96 -9.83
CA ILE A 80 11.34 13.30 -9.92
C ILE A 80 10.32 14.45 -9.76
N GLY A 81 9.05 14.13 -9.46
CA GLY A 81 7.99 15.13 -9.32
C GLY A 81 7.66 15.88 -10.60
N SER A 82 7.99 15.32 -11.77
CA SER A 82 7.71 15.96 -13.06
C SER A 82 6.24 15.79 -13.43
N VAL A 83 5.65 16.88 -13.93
CA VAL A 83 4.26 16.94 -14.43
C VAL A 83 4.30 17.33 -15.89
N GLY A 84 3.55 16.63 -16.73
CA GLY A 84 3.45 16.93 -18.15
C GLY A 84 2.62 18.18 -18.44
N VAL A 85 2.79 18.76 -19.64
CA VAL A 85 1.92 19.86 -20.14
C VAL A 85 0.46 19.40 -20.21
N ARG A 86 0.24 18.13 -20.50
CA ARG A 86 -1.06 17.46 -20.39
C ARG A 86 -0.92 16.30 -19.44
N PRO A 87 -1.92 16.04 -18.58
CA PRO A 87 -1.83 14.95 -17.62
C PRO A 87 -1.76 13.59 -18.32
N SER A 88 -0.83 12.76 -17.88
CA SER A 88 -0.79 11.34 -18.22
C SER A 88 -1.97 10.60 -17.56
N THR A 89 -2.18 9.35 -17.93
CA THR A 89 -3.24 8.51 -17.31
C THR A 89 -3.09 8.44 -15.79
N HIS A 90 -1.88 8.25 -15.28
CA HIS A 90 -1.63 8.20 -13.83
C HIS A 90 -1.87 9.55 -13.15
N GLU A 91 -1.48 10.65 -13.79
CA GLU A 91 -1.75 12.01 -13.28
C GLU A 91 -3.24 12.30 -13.23
N LEU A 92 -3.97 11.93 -14.29
CA LEU A 92 -5.43 12.05 -14.32
C LEU A 92 -6.08 11.19 -13.23
N THR A 93 -5.65 9.94 -13.09
CA THR A 93 -6.18 9.03 -12.06
C THR A 93 -5.92 9.58 -10.66
N SER A 94 -4.70 10.05 -10.36
CA SER A 94 -4.39 10.69 -9.07
C SER A 94 -5.27 11.92 -8.82
N ALA A 95 -5.49 12.74 -9.84
CA ALA A 95 -6.37 13.92 -9.72
C ALA A 95 -7.83 13.53 -9.45
N ILE A 96 -8.33 12.49 -10.10
CA ILE A 96 -9.68 11.94 -9.87
C ILE A 96 -9.82 11.43 -8.43
N ILE A 97 -8.88 10.63 -7.96
CA ILE A 97 -8.86 10.08 -6.59
C ILE A 97 -8.91 11.23 -5.57
N ALA A 98 -8.03 12.24 -5.73
CA ALA A 98 -7.98 13.40 -4.85
C ALA A 98 -9.28 14.22 -4.91
N GLN A 99 -9.86 14.41 -6.10
CA GLN A 99 -11.12 15.15 -6.27
C GLN A 99 -12.30 14.45 -5.59
N LEU A 100 -12.27 13.11 -5.56
CA LEU A 100 -13.26 12.29 -4.85
C LEU A 100 -13.00 12.22 -3.34
N ARG A 101 -11.99 12.93 -2.82
CA ARG A 101 -11.57 12.94 -1.41
C ARG A 101 -11.24 11.53 -0.92
N ALA A 102 -10.57 10.77 -1.75
CA ALA A 102 -9.99 9.50 -1.38
C ALA A 102 -8.47 9.65 -1.31
N ASP A 103 -7.84 8.90 -0.41
CA ASP A 103 -6.39 8.83 -0.23
C ASP A 103 -5.91 7.42 -0.53
N ILE A 104 -4.81 7.31 -1.27
CA ILE A 104 -4.12 6.03 -1.43
C ILE A 104 -3.36 5.78 -0.13
N ILE A 105 -3.69 4.70 0.55
CA ILE A 105 -3.08 4.34 1.84
C ILE A 105 -2.02 3.25 1.72
N ALA A 106 -2.07 2.44 0.67
CA ALA A 106 -1.02 1.48 0.32
C ALA A 106 -1.21 0.94 -1.09
N VAL A 107 -0.15 0.40 -1.67
CA VAL A 107 -0.23 -0.62 -2.72
C VAL A 107 0.29 -1.93 -2.15
N ARG A 108 -0.41 -3.04 -2.40
CA ARG A 108 -0.05 -4.35 -1.91
C ARG A 108 0.25 -5.30 -3.05
N ILE A 109 1.41 -5.91 -3.04
CA ILE A 109 1.80 -6.99 -3.93
C ILE A 109 1.47 -8.29 -3.18
N LEU A 110 0.46 -9.02 -3.67
CA LEU A 110 -0.16 -10.12 -2.96
C LEU A 110 0.47 -11.46 -3.30
N ARG A 111 0.78 -11.68 -4.59
CA ARG A 111 1.31 -12.94 -5.09
C ARG A 111 2.03 -12.74 -6.43
N HIS A 112 2.88 -13.71 -6.76
CA HIS A 112 3.58 -13.81 -8.04
C HIS A 112 3.31 -15.20 -8.63
N GLU A 113 2.67 -15.25 -9.79
CA GLU A 113 2.31 -16.51 -10.46
C GLU A 113 2.60 -16.40 -11.96
N HIS A 114 3.30 -17.38 -12.51
CA HIS A 114 3.61 -17.46 -13.93
C HIS A 114 4.24 -16.18 -14.53
N GLY A 115 5.08 -15.50 -13.75
CA GLY A 115 5.74 -14.25 -14.17
C GLY A 115 4.86 -13.00 -14.04
N VAL A 116 3.67 -13.12 -13.45
CA VAL A 116 2.74 -12.00 -13.24
C VAL A 116 2.64 -11.69 -11.76
N PHE A 117 2.83 -10.41 -11.41
CA PHE A 117 2.56 -9.89 -10.06
C PHE A 117 1.11 -9.43 -9.97
N TYR A 118 0.44 -9.85 -8.92
CA TYR A 118 -0.93 -9.46 -8.59
C TYR A 118 -0.91 -8.48 -7.44
N SER A 119 -1.56 -7.34 -7.63
CA SER A 119 -1.51 -6.25 -6.67
C SER A 119 -2.87 -5.59 -6.49
N GLU A 120 -3.05 -4.99 -5.33
CA GLU A 120 -4.22 -4.17 -4.99
C GLU A 120 -3.77 -2.77 -4.60
N LEU A 121 -4.53 -1.79 -5.06
CA LEU A 121 -4.48 -0.42 -4.59
C LEU A 121 -5.48 -0.24 -3.46
N ASP A 122 -5.02 0.23 -2.34
CA ASP A 122 -5.79 0.38 -1.10
C ASP A 122 -6.12 1.86 -0.91
N LEU A 123 -7.38 2.18 -0.94
CA LEU A 123 -7.89 3.54 -0.80
C LEU A 123 -8.67 3.71 0.50
N MET A 124 -8.49 4.86 1.15
CA MET A 124 -9.41 5.36 2.15
C MET A 124 -10.36 6.34 1.47
N THR A 125 -11.63 6.05 1.49
CA THR A 125 -12.70 6.87 0.93
C THR A 125 -13.58 7.42 2.04
N GLN A 126 -14.55 8.29 1.69
CA GLN A 126 -15.56 8.76 2.65
C GLN A 126 -16.48 7.65 3.17
N HIS A 127 -16.53 6.51 2.47
CA HIS A 127 -17.34 5.34 2.83
C HIS A 127 -16.53 4.24 3.54
N GLY A 128 -15.25 4.49 3.79
CA GLY A 128 -14.33 3.57 4.41
C GLY A 128 -13.24 3.10 3.44
N ARG A 129 -12.62 1.99 3.80
CA ARG A 129 -11.50 1.40 3.08
C ARG A 129 -12.00 0.56 1.91
N GLU A 130 -11.47 0.85 0.73
CA GLU A 130 -11.78 0.17 -0.52
C GLU A 130 -10.49 -0.40 -1.14
N ARG A 131 -10.57 -1.55 -1.80
CA ARG A 131 -9.44 -2.19 -2.48
C ARG A 131 -9.77 -2.44 -3.92
N PHE A 132 -8.82 -2.15 -4.80
CA PHE A 132 -8.97 -2.29 -6.23
C PHE A 132 -7.83 -3.13 -6.79
N ASP A 133 -8.16 -4.18 -7.54
CA ASP A 133 -7.16 -4.91 -8.31
C ASP A 133 -6.48 -3.98 -9.30
N CYS A 134 -5.16 -4.05 -9.40
CA CYS A 134 -4.38 -3.20 -10.29
C CYS A 134 -3.09 -3.90 -10.74
N ARG A 135 -2.53 -3.44 -11.85
CA ARG A 135 -1.16 -3.82 -12.19
C ARG A 135 -0.20 -3.22 -11.16
N THR A 136 0.82 -3.98 -10.79
CA THR A 136 1.80 -3.52 -9.79
C THR A 136 2.45 -2.19 -10.18
N SER A 137 2.78 -2.01 -11.47
CA SER A 137 3.32 -0.75 -12.00
C SER A 137 2.38 0.43 -11.77
N ASP A 138 1.08 0.27 -12.05
CA ASP A 138 0.09 1.33 -11.86
C ASP A 138 -0.03 1.69 -10.38
N GLY A 139 -0.16 0.68 -9.51
CA GLY A 139 -0.23 0.89 -8.06
C GLY A 139 0.98 1.64 -7.52
N VAL A 140 2.19 1.21 -7.89
CA VAL A 140 3.45 1.86 -7.47
C VAL A 140 3.51 3.31 -7.95
N ILE A 141 3.18 3.59 -9.21
CA ILE A 141 3.21 4.95 -9.76
C ILE A 141 2.20 5.85 -9.01
N LEU A 142 1.00 5.35 -8.77
CA LEU A 142 -0.04 6.09 -8.06
C LEU A 142 0.32 6.35 -6.59
N ALA A 143 0.94 5.36 -5.92
CA ALA A 143 1.40 5.50 -4.54
C ALA A 143 2.48 6.59 -4.41
N ILE A 144 3.45 6.64 -5.33
CA ILE A 144 4.54 7.62 -5.32
C ILE A 144 4.04 9.03 -5.67
N ARG A 145 2.97 9.15 -6.49
CA ARG A 145 2.40 10.44 -6.86
C ARG A 145 1.59 11.13 -5.77
N GLN A 146 1.36 10.48 -4.63
CA GLN A 146 0.71 11.15 -3.50
C GLN A 146 1.59 12.27 -2.94
N ALA A 147 0.97 13.27 -2.31
CA ALA A 147 1.70 14.36 -1.63
C ALA A 147 2.67 13.82 -0.55
N VAL A 148 2.25 12.77 0.13
CA VAL A 148 3.10 11.88 0.93
C VAL A 148 2.99 10.52 0.28
N ALA A 149 4.11 9.97 -0.19
CA ALA A 149 4.12 8.68 -0.87
C ALA A 149 3.50 7.60 0.02
N ALA A 150 2.57 6.84 -0.55
CA ALA A 150 1.96 5.73 0.15
C ALA A 150 2.92 4.52 0.17
N PRO A 151 2.90 3.68 1.22
CA PRO A 151 3.77 2.52 1.32
C PRO A 151 3.48 1.49 0.22
N ILE A 152 4.57 0.88 -0.27
CA ILE A 152 4.55 -0.27 -1.15
C ILE A 152 4.77 -1.49 -0.27
N LEU A 153 3.80 -2.38 -0.20
CA LEU A 153 3.81 -3.56 0.66
C LEU A 153 3.91 -4.82 -0.20
N CYS A 154 4.89 -5.67 0.07
CA CYS A 154 5.06 -6.96 -0.61
C CYS A 154 4.81 -8.09 0.37
N ALA A 155 3.96 -9.03 0.02
CA ALA A 155 3.73 -10.21 0.85
C ALA A 155 5.05 -11.00 1.00
N GLU A 156 5.31 -11.49 2.21
CA GLU A 156 6.51 -12.27 2.53
C GLU A 156 6.67 -13.47 1.59
N GLU A 157 5.57 -14.14 1.26
CA GLU A 157 5.57 -15.30 0.35
C GLU A 157 6.06 -14.96 -1.05
N VAL A 158 5.77 -13.73 -1.53
CA VAL A 158 6.27 -13.26 -2.83
C VAL A 158 7.79 -13.12 -2.77
N LEU A 159 8.31 -12.47 -1.73
CA LEU A 159 9.76 -12.32 -1.55
C LEU A 159 10.44 -13.67 -1.39
N ALA A 160 9.92 -14.56 -0.56
CA ALA A 160 10.46 -15.90 -0.36
C ALA A 160 10.59 -16.67 -1.67
N SER A 161 9.59 -16.56 -2.57
CA SER A 161 9.60 -17.29 -3.85
C SER A 161 10.76 -16.92 -4.80
N PHE A 162 11.50 -15.84 -4.54
CA PHE A 162 12.67 -15.43 -5.31
C PHE A 162 14.00 -15.80 -4.65
N TYR A 163 13.98 -16.23 -3.36
CA TYR A 163 15.19 -16.41 -2.56
C TYR A 163 15.28 -17.81 -1.92
N ASP A 164 14.22 -18.65 -2.03
CA ASP A 164 14.23 -20.08 -1.70
C ASP A 164 14.61 -20.90 -2.95
#